data_ea897560ea36238282804b5661b9d2a8
#
_entry.id   ea897560ea36238282804b5661b9d2a8
#
_cell.length_a   1.000
_cell.length_b   1.000
_cell.length_c   1.000
_cell.angle_alpha   90.00
_cell.angle_beta   90.00
_cell.angle_gamma   90.00
#
_symmetry.space_group_name_H-M   'P 1'
#
loop_
_entity.id
_entity.type
_entity.pdbx_description
1 polymer ?
#
loop_
_entity_poly.entity_id
_entity_poly.type
_entity_poly.pdbx_seq_one_letter_code
_entity_poly.pdbx_strand_id
1 'polypeptide(L)'
;MRHHVLVAYDISDPVRLKKVGRIAQDFGDRIQLSVFACRLNERELAVLRERLRTTMDSIQDQVVFVKLAPVRDDADPGPRLEVLGRALDLRDRRQMIF
;
A
#
# COMPACT_ATOMS: atom_id res chain seq x y z
N MET A 1 -18.04 3.84 0.71
CA MET A 1 -17.14 4.96 1.04
C MET A 1 -15.71 4.47 1.12
N ARG A 2 -14.80 5.18 0.46
CA ARG A 2 -13.39 4.84 0.53
C ARG A 2 -12.71 5.55 1.69
N HIS A 3 -11.73 4.88 2.26
CA HIS A 3 -10.85 5.45 3.28
C HIS A 3 -9.41 5.41 2.77
N HIS A 4 -8.61 6.33 3.28
CA HIS A 4 -7.17 6.23 3.13
C HIS A 4 -6.69 5.07 4.00
N VAL A 5 -5.88 4.18 3.42
CA VAL A 5 -5.34 3.01 4.11
C VAL A 5 -3.86 2.93 3.82
N LEU A 6 -3.05 2.87 4.87
CA LEU A 6 -1.64 2.55 4.71
C LEU A 6 -1.49 1.03 4.79
N VAL A 7 -0.69 0.50 3.89
CA VAL A 7 -0.36 -0.92 3.87
C VAL A 7 1.15 -1.03 4.02
N ALA A 8 1.59 -1.63 5.09
CA ALA A 8 3.01 -1.82 5.37
C ALA A 8 3.29 -3.32 5.53
N TYR A 9 4.41 -3.76 5.02
CA TYR A 9 4.72 -5.19 5.07
C TYR A 9 6.18 -5.45 5.34
N ASP A 10 6.43 -6.61 5.93
CA ASP A 10 7.76 -7.15 6.19
C ASP A 10 7.74 -8.59 5.67
N ILE A 11 8.41 -8.80 4.55
CA ILE A 11 8.40 -10.07 3.84
C ILE A 11 9.83 -10.61 3.79
N SER A 12 10.03 -11.81 4.30
CA SER A 12 11.38 -12.36 4.48
C SER A 12 12.00 -12.95 3.21
N ASP A 13 11.17 -13.36 2.25
CA ASP A 13 11.67 -14.01 1.04
C ASP A 13 11.66 -13.03 -0.14
N PRO A 14 12.77 -12.93 -0.91
CA PRO A 14 12.84 -11.95 -2.01
C PRO A 14 11.78 -12.16 -3.10
N VAL A 15 11.43 -13.39 -3.40
CA VAL A 15 10.42 -13.68 -4.43
C VAL A 15 9.04 -13.27 -3.95
N ARG A 16 8.69 -13.62 -2.71
CA ARG A 16 7.42 -13.20 -2.12
C ARG A 16 7.36 -11.68 -1.95
N LEU A 17 8.46 -11.05 -1.55
CA LEU A 17 8.53 -9.60 -1.42
C LEU A 17 8.15 -8.91 -2.72
N LYS A 18 8.69 -9.38 -3.83
CA LYS A 18 8.39 -8.82 -5.14
C LYS A 18 6.94 -9.00 -5.52
N LYS A 19 6.38 -10.18 -5.25
CA LYS A 19 4.97 -10.46 -5.56
C LYS A 19 4.03 -9.61 -4.71
N VAL A 20 4.32 -9.48 -3.42
CA VAL A 20 3.52 -8.64 -2.51
C VAL A 20 3.55 -7.19 -2.97
N GLY A 21 4.72 -6.68 -3.35
CA GLY A 21 4.84 -5.32 -3.87
C GLY A 21 4.01 -5.10 -5.13
N ARG A 22 3.99 -6.06 -6.04
CA ARG A 22 3.17 -5.97 -7.27
C ARG A 22 1.69 -5.92 -6.95
N ILE A 23 1.23 -6.75 -6.01
CA ILE A 23 -0.17 -6.74 -5.59
C ILE A 23 -0.53 -5.38 -4.99
N ALA A 24 0.30 -4.87 -4.09
CA ALA A 24 0.03 -3.58 -3.45
C ALA A 24 -0.03 -2.45 -4.48
N GLN A 25 0.80 -2.49 -5.52
CA GLN A 25 0.78 -1.49 -6.59
C GLN A 25 -0.55 -1.44 -7.34
N ASP A 26 -1.26 -2.54 -7.42
CA ASP A 26 -2.58 -2.57 -8.05
C ASP A 26 -3.62 -1.78 -7.25
N PHE A 27 -3.35 -1.49 -5.98
CA PHE A 27 -4.32 -0.88 -5.07
C PHE A 27 -3.92 0.50 -4.58
N GLY A 28 -2.67 0.92 -4.75
CA GLY A 28 -2.25 2.22 -4.26
C GLY A 28 -0.87 2.65 -4.72
N ASP A 29 -0.38 3.71 -4.13
CA ASP A 29 0.90 4.32 -4.47
C ASP A 29 1.95 4.00 -3.43
N ARG A 30 3.13 3.61 -3.90
CA ARG A 30 4.26 3.35 -3.01
C ARG A 30 4.78 4.66 -2.43
N ILE A 31 4.86 4.74 -1.11
CA ILE A 31 5.44 5.90 -0.43
C ILE A 31 6.79 5.58 0.21
N GLN A 32 7.03 4.33 0.53
CA GLN A 32 8.33 3.81 0.92
C GLN A 32 8.46 2.41 0.37
N LEU A 33 9.63 1.81 0.50
CA LEU A 33 9.96 0.54 -0.14
C LEU A 33 8.90 -0.54 0.12
N SER A 34 8.37 -0.60 1.33
CA SER A 34 7.35 -1.58 1.72
C SER A 34 6.14 -0.92 2.37
N VAL A 35 5.84 0.32 1.98
CA VAL A 35 4.67 1.05 2.48
C VAL A 35 3.93 1.67 1.31
N PHE A 36 2.63 1.41 1.24
CA PHE A 36 1.75 1.93 0.21
C PHE A 36 0.63 2.74 0.81
N ALA A 37 0.23 3.80 0.12
CA ALA A 37 -0.94 4.60 0.46
C ALA A 37 -2.05 4.28 -0.54
N CYS A 38 -3.17 3.79 -0.03
CA CYS A 38 -4.28 3.32 -0.83
C CYS A 38 -5.55 4.07 -0.50
N ARG A 39 -6.53 4.05 -1.42
CA ARG A 39 -7.88 4.56 -1.19
C ARG A 39 -8.83 3.40 -1.44
N LEU A 40 -9.39 2.83 -0.39
CA LEU A 40 -10.10 1.58 -0.48
C LEU A 40 -11.44 1.63 0.25
N ASN A 41 -12.47 1.07 -0.38
CA ASN A 41 -13.69 0.73 0.34
C ASN A 41 -13.53 -0.65 0.97
N GLU A 42 -14.53 -1.10 1.72
CA GLU A 42 -14.45 -2.36 2.44
C GLU A 42 -14.27 -3.56 1.50
N ARG A 43 -14.92 -3.53 0.34
CA ARG A 43 -14.79 -4.60 -0.65
C ARG A 43 -13.37 -4.65 -1.20
N GLU A 44 -12.85 -3.50 -1.59
CA GLU A 44 -11.50 -3.41 -2.15
C GLU A 44 -10.45 -3.84 -1.13
N LEU A 45 -10.63 -3.44 0.12
CA LEU A 45 -9.74 -3.85 1.20
C LEU A 45 -9.77 -5.36 1.41
N ALA A 46 -10.96 -5.96 1.34
CA ALA A 46 -11.12 -7.40 1.48
C ALA A 46 -10.41 -8.15 0.34
N VAL A 47 -10.51 -7.65 -0.89
CA VAL A 47 -9.83 -8.24 -2.05
C VAL A 47 -8.32 -8.15 -1.87
N LEU A 48 -7.82 -6.97 -1.50
CA LEU A 48 -6.39 -6.78 -1.26
C LEU A 48 -5.88 -7.71 -0.17
N ARG A 49 -6.60 -7.78 0.95
CA ARG A 49 -6.23 -8.65 2.07
C ARG A 49 -6.11 -10.11 1.63
N GLU A 50 -7.08 -10.57 0.85
CA GLU A 50 -7.08 -11.96 0.40
C GLU A 50 -5.95 -12.24 -0.58
N ARG A 51 -5.70 -11.33 -1.52
CA ARG A 51 -4.59 -11.50 -2.46
C ARG A 51 -3.24 -11.55 -1.74
N LEU A 52 -3.06 -10.71 -0.74
CA LEU A 52 -1.83 -10.70 0.05
C LEU A 52 -1.71 -11.96 0.90
N ARG A 53 -2.81 -12.35 1.55
CA ARG A 53 -2.84 -13.53 2.40
C ARG A 53 -2.44 -14.80 1.65
N THR A 54 -2.89 -14.94 0.42
CA THR A 54 -2.58 -16.14 -0.38
C THR A 54 -1.17 -16.13 -0.97
N THR A 55 -0.51 -14.98 -0.95
CA THR A 55 0.85 -14.84 -1.48
C THR A 55 1.92 -14.91 -0.40
N MET A 56 1.64 -14.34 0.77
CA MET A 56 2.59 -14.28 1.87
C MET A 56 2.66 -15.62 2.63
N ASP A 57 3.71 -15.75 3.42
CA ASP A 57 3.85 -16.85 4.38
C ASP A 57 3.37 -16.32 5.74
N SER A 58 2.32 -16.94 6.29
CA SER A 58 1.69 -16.43 7.51
C SER A 58 2.56 -16.55 8.76
N ILE A 59 3.63 -17.31 8.70
CA ILE A 59 4.53 -17.50 9.83
C ILE A 59 5.73 -16.54 9.76
N GLN A 60 6.30 -16.37 8.56
CA GLN A 60 7.52 -15.60 8.37
C GLN A 60 7.29 -14.15 7.99
N ASP A 61 6.13 -13.85 7.46
CA ASP A 61 5.82 -12.55 6.88
C ASP A 61 4.75 -11.81 7.68
N GLN A 62 4.69 -10.50 7.52
CA GLN A 62 3.71 -9.67 8.21
C GLN A 62 3.21 -8.59 7.27
N VAL A 63 1.91 -8.33 7.28
CA VAL A 63 1.30 -7.19 6.60
C VAL A 63 0.43 -6.45 7.61
N VAL A 64 0.59 -5.13 7.67
CA VAL A 64 -0.16 -4.27 8.58
C VAL A 64 -1.00 -3.31 7.75
N PHE A 65 -2.27 -3.20 8.07
CA PHE A 65 -3.20 -2.24 7.46
C PHE A 65 -3.54 -1.18 8.50
N VAL A 66 -3.40 0.10 8.11
CA VAL A 66 -3.77 1.21 8.98
C VAL A 66 -4.87 2.00 8.28
N LYS A 67 -6.07 1.91 8.81
CA LYS A 67 -7.22 2.63 8.28
C LYS A 67 -7.21 4.06 8.81
N LEU A 68 -7.21 5.01 7.91
CA LEU A 68 -7.16 6.44 8.22
C LEU A 68 -8.50 7.10 7.88
N ALA A 69 -8.50 8.41 7.72
CA ALA A 69 -9.70 9.19 7.47
C ALA A 69 -10.39 8.79 6.16
N PRO A 70 -11.69 9.05 6.04
CA PRO A 70 -12.41 8.85 4.79
C PRO A 70 -11.83 9.73 3.69
N VAL A 71 -11.90 9.24 2.46
CA VAL A 71 -11.57 10.03 1.27
C VAL A 71 -12.71 11.02 1.05
N ARG A 72 -12.41 12.31 0.97
CA ARG A 72 -13.44 13.36 0.89
C ARG A 72 -14.04 13.45 -0.50
N ASP A 73 -13.18 13.49 -1.53
CA ASP A 73 -13.59 13.60 -2.93
C ASP A 73 -12.39 13.32 -3.83
N ASP A 74 -12.56 13.49 -5.14
CA ASP A 74 -11.49 13.22 -6.09
C ASP A 74 -10.30 14.16 -5.95
N ALA A 75 -10.52 15.33 -5.36
CA ALA A 75 -9.46 16.31 -5.13
C ALA A 75 -8.74 16.11 -3.79
N ASP A 76 -9.14 15.10 -3.03
CA ASP A 76 -8.52 14.82 -1.73
C ASP A 76 -7.02 14.56 -1.92
N PRO A 77 -6.15 15.35 -1.27
CA PRO A 77 -4.70 15.21 -1.47
C PRO A 77 -4.10 13.96 -0.85
N GLY A 78 -4.89 13.19 -0.13
CA GLY A 78 -4.42 12.01 0.56
C GLY A 78 -4.19 12.24 2.04
N PRO A 79 -3.64 11.26 2.74
CA PRO A 79 -3.34 11.40 4.15
C PRO A 79 -2.28 12.46 4.36
N ARG A 80 -2.36 13.13 5.50
CA ARG A 80 -1.36 14.14 5.85
C ARG A 80 -0.07 13.45 6.25
N LEU A 81 0.97 13.61 5.43
CA LEU A 81 2.27 13.02 5.67
C LEU A 81 3.30 14.09 5.97
N GLU A 82 4.15 13.84 6.96
CA GLU A 82 5.33 14.65 7.22
C GLU A 82 6.53 13.82 6.81
N VAL A 83 7.38 14.39 5.96
CA VAL A 83 8.55 13.70 5.43
C VAL A 83 9.80 14.47 5.81
N LEU A 84 10.71 13.82 6.50
CA LEU A 84 12.04 14.36 6.80
C LEU A 84 13.03 13.76 5.80
N GLY A 85 13.91 14.60 5.29
CA GLY A 85 14.94 14.16 4.35
C GLY A 85 14.48 14.28 2.91
N ARG A 86 14.78 13.27 2.11
CA ARG A 86 14.47 13.28 0.69
C ARG A 86 12.96 13.30 0.46
N ALA A 87 12.50 14.19 -0.41
CA ALA A 87 11.08 14.32 -0.72
C ALA A 87 10.56 13.09 -1.43
N LEU A 88 9.27 12.80 -1.22
CA LEU A 88 8.58 11.77 -1.97
C LEU A 88 8.36 12.25 -3.41
N ASP A 89 8.57 11.36 -4.38
CA ASP A 89 8.32 11.66 -5.78
C ASP A 89 7.26 10.72 -6.31
N LEU A 90 6.03 11.20 -6.31
CA LEU A 90 4.88 10.39 -6.73
C LEU A 90 4.90 10.09 -8.23
N ARG A 91 5.48 10.99 -9.03
CA ARG A 91 5.57 10.76 -10.46
C ARG A 91 6.51 9.62 -10.78
N ASP A 92 7.64 9.60 -10.13
CA ASP A 92 8.64 8.56 -10.35
C ASP A 92 8.07 7.20 -9.98
N ARG A 93 7.24 7.15 -8.94
CA ARG A 93 6.61 5.90 -8.57
C ARG A 93 5.77 5.32 -9.68
N ARG A 94 5.01 6.17 -10.38
CA ARG A 94 4.18 5.71 -11.50
C ARG A 94 5.02 5.17 -12.64
N GLN A 95 6.14 5.80 -12.90
CA GLN A 95 7.04 5.37 -13.95
C GLN A 95 7.85 4.16 -13.56
N MET A 96 8.10 4.01 -12.29
CA MET A 96 8.90 2.92 -11.78
C MET A 96 8.11 1.65 -11.53
N ILE A 97 6.84 1.71 -11.76
CA ILE A 97 6.00 0.54 -11.60
C ILE A 97 6.01 -0.25 -12.88
N PHE A 98 6.65 -1.23 -12.85
CA PHE A 98 6.77 -1.94 -14.04
C PHE A 98 6.90 -3.38 -13.90
#